data_fb20af821f8edd51a35c4958fd58388f
#
_entry.id   fb20af821f8edd51a35c4958fd58388f
#
_cell.length_a   1.000
_cell.length_b   1.000
_cell.length_c   1.000
_cell.angle_alpha   90.00
_cell.angle_beta   90.00
_cell.angle_gamma   90.00
#
_symmetry.space_group_name_H-M   'P 1'
#
loop_
_entity.id
_entity.type
_entity.pdbx_description
1 polymer ?
#
loop_
_entity_poly.entity_id
_entity_poly.type
_entity_poly.pdbx_seq_one_letter_code
_entity_poly.pdbx_strand_id
1 'polypeptide(L)' 'MNKTDLTELNYLKDFKKDKINHIQRLNERINELIRFKEIIENDLKNINKDIEKLESKNK' A
#
# COMPACT_ATOMS: atom_id res chain seq x y z
N MET A 1 11.73 38.61 -12.54
CA MET A 1 12.44 37.32 -12.55
C MET A 1 13.34 37.25 -13.75
N ASN A 2 14.60 36.89 -13.55
CA ASN A 2 15.46 36.68 -14.68
C ASN A 2 15.21 35.29 -15.29
N LYS A 3 15.78 35.03 -16.45
CA LYS A 3 15.56 33.82 -17.21
C LYS A 3 16.04 32.56 -16.48
N THR A 4 17.10 32.68 -15.69
CA THR A 4 17.65 31.58 -14.91
C THR A 4 16.72 31.20 -13.77
N ASP A 5 16.16 32.19 -13.06
CA ASP A 5 15.22 31.92 -11.97
C ASP A 5 13.94 31.25 -12.47
N LEU A 6 13.45 31.65 -13.62
CA LEU A 6 12.26 31.07 -14.21
C LEU A 6 12.50 29.61 -14.62
N THR A 7 13.66 29.31 -15.19
CA THR A 7 14.04 27.95 -15.56
C THR A 7 14.15 27.08 -14.32
N GLU A 8 14.78 27.58 -13.28
CA GLU A 8 14.93 26.85 -12.01
C GLU A 8 13.56 26.57 -11.35
N LEU A 9 12.67 27.56 -11.37
CA LEU A 9 11.33 27.40 -10.85
C LEU A 9 10.56 26.32 -11.59
N ASN A 10 10.63 26.30 -12.91
CA ASN A 10 9.97 25.28 -13.72
C ASN A 10 10.52 23.89 -13.45
N TYR A 11 11.82 23.78 -13.29
CA TYR A 11 12.47 22.53 -12.94
C TYR A 11 11.96 21.99 -11.59
N LEU A 12 11.86 22.87 -10.60
CA LEU A 12 11.37 22.51 -9.28
C LEU A 12 9.90 22.09 -9.30
N LYS A 13 9.08 22.74 -10.10
CA LYS A 13 7.67 22.37 -10.25
C LYS A 13 7.52 20.99 -10.87
N ASP A 14 8.31 20.65 -11.87
CA ASP A 14 8.29 19.34 -12.48
C ASP A 14 8.77 18.27 -11.49
N PHE A 15 9.81 18.56 -10.75
CA PHE A 15 10.32 17.67 -9.73
C PHE A 15 9.28 17.42 -8.64
N LYS A 16 8.58 18.45 -8.22
CA LYS A 16 7.48 18.31 -7.25
C LYS A 16 6.37 17.42 -7.78
N LYS A 17 5.99 17.59 -9.02
CA LYS A 17 4.95 16.78 -9.66
C LYS A 17 5.33 15.30 -9.69
N ASP A 18 6.59 15.00 -10.02
CA ASP A 18 7.08 13.63 -10.01
C ASP A 18 6.99 13.02 -8.61
N LYS A 19 7.33 13.79 -7.58
CA LYS A 19 7.25 13.29 -6.20
C LYS A 19 5.81 13.02 -5.78
N ILE A 20 4.88 13.87 -6.16
CA ILE A 20 3.45 13.67 -5.88
C ILE A 20 2.96 12.41 -6.57
N ASN A 21 3.32 12.20 -7.83
CA ASN A 21 2.95 11.00 -8.57
C ASN A 21 3.52 9.74 -7.92
N HIS A 22 4.75 9.82 -7.44
CA HIS A 22 5.38 8.71 -6.75
C HIS A 22 4.63 8.34 -5.45
N ILE A 23 4.24 9.36 -4.68
CA ILE A 23 3.45 9.15 -3.46
C ILE A 23 2.12 8.49 -3.78
N GLN A 24 1.45 8.91 -4.83
CA GLN A 24 0.17 8.31 -5.24
C GLN A 24 0.33 6.82 -5.57
N ARG A 25 1.38 6.46 -6.30
CA ARG A 25 1.66 5.05 -6.62
C ARG A 25 1.93 4.23 -5.37
N LEU A 26 2.67 4.80 -4.42
CA LEU A 26 2.94 4.12 -3.15
C LEU A 26 1.66 3.91 -2.35
N ASN A 27 0.78 4.91 -2.33
CA ASN A 27 -0.50 4.79 -1.64
C ASN A 27 -1.39 3.70 -2.25
N GLU A 28 -1.42 3.60 -3.57
CA GLU A 28 -2.14 2.53 -4.26
C GLU A 28 -1.58 1.16 -3.87
N ARG A 29 -0.27 1.04 -3.82
CA ARG A 29 0.37 -0.21 -3.43
C ARG A 29 0.11 -0.57 -1.97
N ILE A 30 0.12 0.43 -1.09
CA ILE A 30 -0.23 0.24 0.31
C ILE A 30 -1.66 -0.29 0.44
N ASN A 31 -2.60 0.27 -0.30
CA ASN A 31 -3.99 -0.17 -0.29
C ASN A 31 -4.14 -1.61 -0.80
N GLU A 32 -3.39 -1.99 -1.84
CA GLU A 32 -3.36 -3.38 -2.31
C GLU A 32 -2.84 -4.32 -1.24
N LEU A 33 -1.77 -3.93 -0.56
CA LEU A 33 -1.18 -4.75 0.50
C LEU A 33 -2.12 -4.91 1.69
N ILE A 34 -2.87 -3.87 2.03
CA ILE A 34 -3.89 -3.94 3.08
C ILE A 34 -4.98 -4.97 2.70
N ARG A 35 -5.41 -4.99 1.45
CA ARG A 35 -6.37 -5.99 0.96
C ARG A 35 -5.82 -7.41 1.03
N PHE A 36 -4.57 -7.60 0.62
CA PHE A 36 -3.93 -8.91 0.74
C PHE A 36 -3.83 -9.36 2.19
N LYS A 37 -3.48 -8.45 3.07
CA LYS A 37 -3.41 -8.74 4.49
C LYS A 37 -4.77 -9.20 5.02
N GLU A 38 -5.84 -8.53 4.66
CA GLU A 38 -7.19 -8.89 5.08
C GLU A 38 -7.58 -10.29 4.59
N ILE A 39 -7.24 -10.63 3.36
CA ILE A 39 -7.50 -11.95 2.81
C ILE A 39 -6.77 -13.02 3.63
N ILE A 40 -5.49 -12.80 3.92
CA ILE A 40 -4.66 -13.73 4.68
C ILE A 40 -5.19 -13.87 6.12
N GLU A 41 -5.58 -12.78 6.74
CA GLU A 41 -6.16 -12.81 8.08
C GLU A 41 -7.47 -13.60 8.11
N ASN A 42 -8.29 -13.45 7.09
CA ASN A 42 -9.52 -14.21 6.98
C ASN A 42 -9.24 -15.70 6.78
N ASP A 43 -8.26 -16.03 5.96
CA ASP A 43 -7.84 -17.43 5.76
C ASP A 43 -7.33 -18.04 7.07
N LEU A 44 -6.55 -17.29 7.82
CA LEU A 44 -6.04 -17.74 9.11
C LEU A 44 -7.20 -18.01 10.09
N LYS A 45 -8.18 -17.14 10.11
CA LYS A 45 -9.38 -17.32 10.95
C LYS A 45 -10.11 -18.61 10.61
N ASN A 46 -10.25 -18.91 9.33
CA ASN A 46 -10.91 -20.13 8.87
C ASN A 46 -10.10 -21.37 9.22
N ILE A 47 -8.79 -21.32 9.06
CA ILE A 47 -7.88 -22.40 9.43
C ILE A 47 -7.98 -22.70 10.94
N ASN A 48 -7.99 -21.66 11.76
CA ASN A 48 -8.10 -21.80 13.20
C ASN A 48 -9.43 -22.45 13.60
N LYS A 49 -10.52 -22.10 12.93
CA LYS A 49 -11.80 -22.74 13.17
C LYS A 49 -11.77 -24.23 12.83
N ASP A 50 -11.13 -24.58 11.73
CA ASP A 50 -11.01 -25.98 11.32
C ASP A 50 -10.14 -26.76 12.30
N ILE A 51 -9.06 -26.18 12.77
CA ILE A 51 -8.21 -26.79 13.80
C ILE A 51 -9.00 -27.04 15.08
N GLU A 52 -9.76 -26.07 15.54
CA GLU A 52 -10.59 -26.21 16.73
C GLU A 52 -11.61 -27.34 16.59
N LYS A 53 -12.24 -27.46 15.42
CA LYS A 53 -13.18 -28.54 15.15
C LYS A 53 -12.51 -29.92 15.22
N LEU A 54 -11.33 -30.03 14.64
CA LEU A 54 -10.60 -31.31 14.64
C LEU A 54 -10.10 -31.66 16.04
N GLU A 55 -9.59 -30.70 16.78
CA GLU A 55 -9.16 -30.92 18.15
C GLU A 55 -10.32 -31.32 19.04
N SER A 56 -11.48 -30.71 18.84
CA SER A 56 -12.69 -31.07 19.59
C SER A 56 -13.16 -32.49 19.30
N LYS A 57 -12.99 -32.96 18.07
CA LYS A 57 -13.37 -34.32 17.68
C LYS A 57 -12.45 -35.40 18.26
N ASN A 58 -11.21 -35.01 18.54
CA ASN A 58 -10.18 -35.96 19.03
C ASN A 58 -10.13 -36.04 20.56
N LYS A 59 -11.04 -35.43 21.25
CA LYS A 59 -11.16 -35.55 22.72
C LYS A 59 -11.94 -36.78 23.15
#